data_3d8bb650e798eb91543996bcba7ff1d3
#
_entry.id   3d8bb650e798eb91543996bcba7ff1d3
#
_cell.length_a   1.000
_cell.length_b   1.000
_cell.length_c   1.000
_cell.angle_alpha   90.00
_cell.angle_beta   90.00
_cell.angle_gamma   90.00
#
_symmetry.space_group_name_H-M   'P 1'
#
loop_
_entity.id
_entity.type
_entity.pdbx_description
1 polymer ?
#
loop_
_entity_poly.entity_id
_entity_poly.type
_entity_poly.pdbx_seq_one_letter_code
_entity_poly.pdbx_strand_id
1 'polypeptide(L)'
;MTLNYINKNIENLKEDLACTNKAIESIENYRGLLEFSEEKLNRAYKLKAEIEHRIQGLENQKRTLMLQAMKASLQDCINEAKTDEELTTYVDMMSKFTFLHPEI
;
A
#
# COMPACT_ATOMS: atom_id res chain seq x y z
N MET A 1 3.12 -7.82 11.83
CA MET A 1 3.89 -7.39 10.65
C MET A 1 4.31 -5.94 10.84
N THR A 2 5.60 -5.63 10.75
CA THR A 2 6.10 -4.28 10.96
C THR A 2 5.97 -3.44 9.69
N LEU A 3 5.94 -2.13 9.84
CA LEU A 3 5.90 -1.20 8.72
C LEU A 3 7.13 -1.35 7.82
N ASN A 4 8.32 -1.54 8.40
CA ASN A 4 9.55 -1.77 7.64
C ASN A 4 9.47 -3.03 6.78
N TYR A 5 8.90 -4.11 7.30
CA TYR A 5 8.71 -5.35 6.56
C TYR A 5 7.76 -5.14 5.37
N ILE A 6 6.65 -4.44 5.60
CA ILE A 6 5.69 -4.13 4.54
C ILE A 6 6.33 -3.27 3.45
N ASN A 7 7.05 -2.22 3.82
CA ASN A 7 7.73 -1.35 2.87
C ASN A 7 8.76 -2.11 2.03
N LYS A 8 9.53 -3.00 2.64
CA LYS A 8 10.52 -3.81 1.93
C LYS A 8 9.86 -4.75 0.93
N ASN A 9 8.75 -5.37 1.31
CA ASN A 9 8.00 -6.23 0.40
C ASN A 9 7.40 -5.45 -0.77
N ILE A 10 6.89 -4.25 -0.52
CA ILE A 10 6.39 -3.37 -1.58
C ILE A 10 7.51 -3.03 -2.57
N GLU A 11 8.70 -2.67 -2.07
CA GLU A 11 9.86 -2.38 -2.92
C GLU A 11 10.25 -3.57 -3.78
N ASN A 12 10.31 -4.76 -3.19
CA ASN A 12 10.65 -5.99 -3.91
C ASN A 12 9.62 -6.29 -5.00
N LEU A 13 8.33 -6.13 -4.69
CA LEU A 13 7.27 -6.35 -5.67
C LEU A 13 7.30 -5.31 -6.80
N LYS A 14 7.65 -4.07 -6.50
CA LYS A 14 7.82 -3.03 -7.53
C LYS A 14 8.99 -3.35 -8.46
N GLU A 15 10.07 -3.90 -7.94
CA GLU A 15 11.19 -4.39 -8.77
C GLU A 15 10.74 -5.55 -9.66
N ASP A 16 9.99 -6.51 -9.12
CA ASP A 16 9.43 -7.61 -9.88
C ASP A 16 8.48 -7.11 -10.97
N LEU A 17 7.67 -6.09 -10.65
CA LEU A 17 6.77 -5.46 -11.62
C LEU A 17 7.56 -4.81 -12.76
N ALA A 18 8.64 -4.10 -12.44
CA ALA A 18 9.49 -3.47 -13.45
C ALA A 18 10.12 -4.52 -14.39
N CYS A 19 10.58 -5.65 -13.84
CA CYS A 19 11.11 -6.75 -14.63
C CYS A 19 10.03 -7.37 -15.52
N THR A 20 8.83 -7.56 -14.99
CA THR A 20 7.70 -8.11 -15.75
C THR A 20 7.31 -7.17 -16.89
N ASN A 21 7.27 -5.87 -16.66
CA ASN A 21 6.97 -4.88 -17.70
C ASN A 21 8.02 -4.89 -18.82
N LYS A 22 9.30 -5.04 -18.47
CA LYS A 22 10.37 -5.17 -19.46
C LYS A 22 10.22 -6.44 -20.29
N ALA A 23 9.84 -7.56 -19.66
CA ALA A 23 9.60 -8.80 -20.35
C ALA A 23 8.43 -8.67 -21.33
N ILE A 24 7.33 -8.02 -20.92
CA ILE A 24 6.18 -7.76 -21.78
C ILE A 24 6.60 -6.91 -22.98
N GLU A 25 7.33 -5.83 -22.76
CA GLU A 25 7.82 -4.95 -23.82
C GLU A 25 8.69 -5.71 -24.80
N SER A 26 9.61 -6.56 -24.33
CA SER A 26 10.47 -7.37 -25.18
C SER A 26 9.68 -8.34 -26.03
N ILE A 27 8.68 -9.02 -25.45
CA ILE A 27 7.83 -9.97 -26.18
C ILE A 27 7.00 -9.25 -27.22
N GLU A 28 6.43 -8.09 -26.89
CA GLU A 28 5.65 -7.29 -27.84
C GLU A 28 6.49 -6.77 -29.00
N ASN A 29 7.72 -6.32 -28.73
CA ASN A 29 8.64 -5.83 -29.77
C ASN A 29 9.08 -6.94 -30.75
N TYR A 30 9.18 -8.16 -30.27
CA TYR A 30 9.60 -9.32 -31.08
C TYR A 30 8.45 -10.27 -31.41
N ARG A 31 7.22 -9.80 -31.27
CA ARG A 31 6.01 -10.57 -31.58
C ARG A 31 6.04 -10.99 -33.06
N GLY A 32 5.80 -12.25 -33.32
CA GLY A 32 5.92 -12.81 -34.65
C GLY A 32 7.29 -13.38 -35.00
N LEU A 33 8.33 -13.01 -34.23
CA LEU A 33 9.67 -13.63 -34.33
C LEU A 33 9.88 -14.70 -33.26
N LEU A 34 9.11 -14.61 -32.16
CA LEU A 34 9.19 -15.56 -31.05
C LEU A 34 8.08 -16.59 -31.17
N GLU A 35 8.46 -17.85 -31.03
CA GLU A 35 7.51 -18.94 -30.93
C GLU A 35 6.71 -18.79 -29.64
N PHE A 36 5.39 -19.05 -29.71
CA PHE A 36 4.48 -18.94 -28.57
C PHE A 36 4.41 -17.56 -27.92
N SER A 37 4.61 -16.48 -28.68
CA SER A 37 4.58 -15.12 -28.13
C SER A 37 3.25 -14.76 -27.50
N GLU A 38 2.11 -15.19 -28.03
CA GLU A 38 0.79 -14.95 -27.45
C GLU A 38 0.65 -15.59 -26.07
N GLU A 39 1.08 -16.84 -25.94
CA GLU A 39 1.04 -17.56 -24.69
C GLU A 39 1.96 -16.93 -23.64
N LYS A 40 3.16 -16.53 -24.04
CA LYS A 40 4.11 -15.83 -23.16
C LYS A 40 3.57 -14.49 -22.70
N LEU A 41 2.94 -13.74 -23.60
CA LEU A 41 2.28 -12.46 -23.26
C LEU A 41 1.17 -12.67 -22.25
N ASN A 42 0.30 -13.66 -22.46
CA ASN A 42 -0.80 -13.95 -21.56
C ASN A 42 -0.31 -14.28 -20.16
N ARG A 43 0.74 -15.07 -20.05
CA ARG A 43 1.38 -15.41 -18.76
C ARG A 43 1.98 -14.19 -18.11
N ALA A 44 2.65 -13.34 -18.88
CA ALA A 44 3.29 -12.13 -18.35
C ALA A 44 2.26 -11.12 -17.86
N TYR A 45 1.16 -10.92 -18.58
CA TYR A 45 0.07 -10.04 -18.12
C TYR A 45 -0.61 -10.58 -16.88
N LYS A 46 -0.79 -11.88 -16.79
CA LYS A 46 -1.37 -12.52 -15.60
C LYS A 46 -0.46 -12.30 -14.38
N LEU A 47 0.84 -12.50 -14.55
CA LEU A 47 1.82 -12.25 -13.48
C LEU A 47 1.82 -10.77 -13.06
N LYS A 48 1.76 -9.85 -14.02
CA LYS A 48 1.66 -8.42 -13.75
C LYS A 48 0.45 -8.12 -12.87
N ALA A 49 -0.72 -8.63 -13.23
CA ALA A 49 -1.95 -8.42 -12.46
C ALA A 49 -1.82 -8.95 -11.03
N GLU A 50 -1.23 -10.12 -10.85
CA GLU A 50 -1.00 -10.71 -9.53
C GLU A 50 -0.06 -9.85 -8.68
N ILE A 51 1.01 -9.33 -9.27
CA ILE A 51 1.97 -8.46 -8.57
C ILE A 51 1.29 -7.15 -8.17
N GLU A 52 0.56 -6.52 -9.07
CA GLU A 52 -0.18 -5.29 -8.79
C GLU A 52 -1.19 -5.47 -7.67
N HIS A 53 -1.90 -6.60 -7.66
CA HIS A 53 -2.86 -6.93 -6.61
C HIS A 53 -2.17 -7.09 -5.24
N ARG A 54 -1.02 -7.74 -5.20
CA ARG A 54 -0.24 -7.91 -3.96
C ARG A 54 0.28 -6.56 -3.44
N ILE A 55 0.76 -5.69 -4.34
CA ILE A 55 1.20 -4.35 -3.97
C ILE A 55 0.05 -3.58 -3.34
N GLN A 56 -1.13 -3.60 -3.97
CA GLN A 56 -2.31 -2.92 -3.45
C GLN A 56 -2.71 -3.42 -2.07
N GLY A 57 -2.68 -4.74 -1.86
CA GLY A 57 -2.97 -5.33 -0.55
C GLY A 57 -2.00 -4.87 0.53
N LEU A 58 -0.71 -4.82 0.23
CA LEU A 58 0.31 -4.35 1.16
C LEU A 58 0.21 -2.84 1.43
N GLU A 59 -0.12 -2.04 0.43
CA GLU A 59 -0.34 -0.61 0.60
C GLU A 59 -1.56 -0.34 1.49
N ASN A 60 -2.61 -1.14 1.36
CA ASN A 60 -3.78 -1.06 2.24
C ASN A 60 -3.42 -1.41 3.69
N GLN A 61 -2.62 -2.46 3.90
CA GLN A 61 -2.12 -2.82 5.23
C GLN A 61 -1.26 -1.70 5.84
N LYS A 62 -0.38 -1.12 5.04
CA LYS A 62 0.46 0.01 5.44
C LYS A 62 -0.41 1.19 5.89
N ARG A 63 -1.41 1.54 5.10
CA ARG A 63 -2.34 2.62 5.42
C ARG A 63 -3.05 2.37 6.75
N THR A 64 -3.55 1.15 6.96
CA THR A 64 -4.23 0.78 8.20
C THR A 64 -3.31 0.92 9.41
N LEU A 65 -2.07 0.42 9.32
CA LEU A 65 -1.09 0.56 10.41
C LEU A 65 -0.77 2.02 10.73
N MET A 66 -0.61 2.85 9.70
CA MET A 66 -0.35 4.28 9.89
C MET A 66 -1.53 4.99 10.56
N LEU A 67 -2.76 4.68 10.15
CA LEU A 67 -3.97 5.26 10.75
C LEU A 67 -4.14 4.82 12.20
N GLN A 68 -3.86 3.56 12.52
CA GLN A 68 -3.89 3.06 13.89
C GLN A 68 -2.86 3.78 14.77
N ALA A 69 -1.65 4.02 14.25
CA ALA A 69 -0.63 4.77 14.95
C ALA A 69 -1.03 6.23 15.18
N MET A 70 -1.67 6.88 14.20
CA MET A 70 -2.20 8.22 14.36
C MET A 70 -3.28 8.29 15.44
N LYS A 71 -4.19 7.34 15.46
CA LYS A 71 -5.24 7.26 16.48
C LYS A 71 -4.65 7.12 17.88
N ALA A 72 -3.65 6.24 18.03
CA ALA A 72 -2.96 6.05 19.30
C ALA A 72 -2.26 7.33 19.76
N SER A 73 -1.60 8.05 18.85
CA SER A 73 -0.96 9.32 19.15
C SER A 73 -1.95 10.39 19.60
N LEU A 74 -3.12 10.48 18.96
CA LEU A 74 -4.18 11.40 19.38
C LEU A 74 -4.72 11.03 20.77
N GLN A 75 -4.88 9.74 21.05
CA GLN A 75 -5.32 9.28 22.37
C GLN A 75 -4.30 9.65 23.44
N ASP A 76 -3.00 9.51 23.17
CA ASP A 76 -1.94 9.92 24.08
C ASP A 76 -1.98 11.45 24.33
N CYS A 77 -2.20 12.23 23.29
CA CYS A 77 -2.36 13.68 23.42
C CYS A 77 -3.56 14.04 24.32
N ILE A 78 -4.68 13.34 24.18
CA ILE A 78 -5.85 13.54 25.04
C ILE A 78 -5.52 13.22 26.48
N ASN A 79 -4.85 12.08 26.72
CA ASN A 79 -4.50 11.63 28.07
C ASN A 79 -3.49 12.56 28.76
N GLU A 80 -2.61 13.21 27.99
CA GLU A 80 -1.55 14.07 28.49
C GLU A 80 -1.93 15.56 28.47
N ALA A 81 -3.12 15.92 27.97
CA ALA A 81 -3.58 17.31 27.91
C ALA A 81 -3.60 17.93 29.32
N LYS A 82 -3.03 19.12 29.45
CA LYS A 82 -2.88 19.81 30.73
C LYS A 82 -3.88 20.95 30.92
N THR A 83 -4.48 21.43 29.83
CA THR A 83 -5.46 22.52 29.85
C THR A 83 -6.74 22.09 29.17
N ASP A 84 -7.86 22.76 29.51
CA ASP A 84 -9.16 22.50 28.87
C ASP A 84 -9.11 22.82 27.39
N GLU A 85 -8.34 23.85 27.01
CA GLU A 85 -8.18 24.25 25.61
C GLU A 85 -7.47 23.16 24.80
N GLU A 86 -6.36 22.61 25.33
CA GLU A 86 -5.64 21.50 24.70
C GLU A 86 -6.55 20.28 24.57
N LEU A 87 -7.24 19.93 25.65
CA LEU A 87 -8.14 18.78 25.67
C LEU A 87 -9.23 18.91 24.62
N THR A 88 -9.87 20.07 24.53
CA THR A 88 -10.93 20.35 23.56
C THR A 88 -10.40 20.21 22.14
N THR A 89 -9.20 20.73 21.87
CA THR A 89 -8.56 20.63 20.55
C THR A 89 -8.32 19.19 20.15
N TYR A 90 -7.72 18.39 21.06
CA TYR A 90 -7.41 16.99 20.76
C TYR A 90 -8.65 16.11 20.62
N VAL A 91 -9.68 16.35 21.44
CA VAL A 91 -10.96 15.64 21.33
C VAL A 91 -11.64 15.96 20.01
N ASP A 92 -11.61 17.22 19.57
CA ASP A 92 -12.16 17.60 18.27
C ASP A 92 -11.42 16.90 17.12
N MET A 93 -10.10 16.87 17.18
CA MET A 93 -9.27 16.15 16.19
C MET A 93 -9.60 14.66 16.16
N MET A 94 -9.74 14.02 17.33
CA MET A 94 -10.11 12.60 17.43
C MET A 94 -11.50 12.34 16.85
N SER A 95 -12.46 13.23 17.10
CA SER A 95 -13.80 13.11 16.55
C SER A 95 -13.81 13.15 15.04
N LYS A 96 -13.05 14.07 14.45
CA LYS A 96 -12.89 14.17 12.99
C LYS A 96 -12.20 12.94 12.42
N PHE A 97 -11.16 12.46 13.08
CA PHE A 97 -10.45 11.25 12.68
C PHE A 97 -11.39 10.04 12.67
N THR A 98 -12.16 9.86 13.75
CA THR A 98 -13.10 8.73 13.87
C THR A 98 -14.20 8.81 12.81
N PHE A 99 -14.67 10.02 12.49
CA PHE A 99 -15.66 10.23 11.43
C PHE A 99 -15.13 9.84 10.06
N LEU A 100 -13.86 10.20 9.75
CA LEU A 100 -13.22 9.89 8.47
C LEU A 100 -12.80 8.43 8.35
N HIS A 101 -12.47 7.78 9.47
CA HIS A 101 -11.92 6.42 9.51
C HIS A 101 -12.65 5.57 10.55
N PRO A 102 -13.96 5.27 10.35
CA PRO A 102 -14.74 4.52 11.34
C PRO A 102 -14.26 3.08 11.53
N GLU A 103 -13.53 2.53 10.55
CA GLU A 103 -12.99 1.17 10.59
C GLU A 103 -11.74 1.04 11.49
N ILE A 104 -11.14 2.14 11.89
CA ILE A 104 -9.94 2.16 12.75
C ILE A 104 -10.33 2.30 14.27
#